data_0501e55347d47dc152ce0e4c8f430fce
#
_entry.id   0501e55347d47dc152ce0e4c8f430fce
#
_cell.length_a   1.000
_cell.length_b   1.000
_cell.length_c   1.000
_cell.angle_alpha   90.00
_cell.angle_beta   90.00
_cell.angle_gamma   90.00
#
_symmetry.space_group_name_H-M   'P 1'
#
loop_
_entity.id
_entity.type
_entity.pdbx_description
1 polymer ?
#
loop_
_entity_poly.entity_id
_entity_poly.type
_entity_poly.pdbx_seq_one_letter_code
_entity_poly.pdbx_strand_id
1 'polypeptide(L)'
;MFELKEDWTDCQWTAPLVTITIVNEGTGEIEAQPDKAELQKVAPFSAKCEFDGGKGYVFIREKPYAFTTEMFGEISGLTDGLHGFHIHEKGELGNGCEDAGDGFLDENGAYLGNLGSVSSSNGKALVKIQKREIKLSGPEEKSVLNRAMVVHEDPTGGPRVMCCKIKKEGLENF
;
A
#
# COMPACT_ATOMS: atom_id res chain seq x y z
N MET A 1 -8.37 29.93 2.47
CA MET A 1 -9.10 28.93 3.29
C MET A 1 -9.81 28.02 2.30
N PHE A 2 -9.25 26.84 2.03
CA PHE A 2 -9.84 25.87 1.08
C PHE A 2 -10.56 24.81 1.90
N GLU A 3 -11.85 24.73 1.72
CA GLU A 3 -12.72 23.74 2.34
C GLU A 3 -12.73 22.51 1.43
N LEU A 4 -12.13 21.40 1.88
CA LEU A 4 -12.23 20.10 1.20
C LEU A 4 -13.57 19.47 1.60
N LYS A 5 -14.53 19.44 0.70
CA LYS A 5 -15.69 18.59 0.84
C LYS A 5 -15.32 17.18 0.42
N GLU A 6 -15.27 16.28 1.39
CA GLU A 6 -15.15 14.84 1.16
C GLU A 6 -16.56 14.28 0.85
N ASP A 7 -16.85 14.08 -0.43
CA ASP A 7 -18.05 13.35 -0.87
C ASP A 7 -17.62 11.93 -1.27
N TRP A 8 -18.04 10.96 -0.50
CA TRP A 8 -17.60 9.55 -0.60
C TRP A 8 -18.55 8.68 -1.43
N THR A 9 -19.47 9.24 -2.19
CA THR A 9 -20.56 8.49 -2.84
C THR A 9 -20.29 8.00 -4.27
N ASP A 10 -19.18 8.40 -4.91
CA ASP A 10 -18.86 7.92 -6.26
C ASP A 10 -17.38 7.55 -6.39
N CYS A 11 -17.11 6.25 -6.54
CA CYS A 11 -15.76 5.69 -6.76
C CYS A 11 -15.21 5.96 -8.18
N GLN A 12 -15.35 7.16 -8.68
CA GLN A 12 -14.63 7.61 -9.87
C GLN A 12 -13.54 8.60 -9.46
N TRP A 13 -12.39 8.06 -9.07
CA TRP A 13 -11.20 8.85 -8.86
C TRP A 13 -10.53 9.16 -10.19
N THR A 14 -10.86 10.32 -10.76
CA THR A 14 -9.89 11.00 -11.63
C THR A 14 -8.84 11.60 -10.70
N ALA A 15 -7.59 11.16 -10.80
CA ALA A 15 -6.50 11.80 -10.10
C ALA A 15 -6.57 13.31 -10.37
N PRO A 16 -6.58 14.19 -9.33
CA PRO A 16 -6.54 15.61 -9.58
C PRO A 16 -5.29 15.90 -10.39
N LEU A 17 -5.45 16.53 -11.54
CA LEU A 17 -4.35 17.12 -12.27
C LEU A 17 -3.76 18.21 -11.37
N VAL A 18 -2.71 17.86 -10.63
CA VAL A 18 -1.92 18.85 -9.90
C VAL A 18 -1.18 19.64 -10.97
N THR A 19 -1.73 20.75 -11.39
CA THR A 19 -1.03 21.70 -12.23
C THR A 19 -0.06 22.47 -11.33
N ILE A 20 1.21 22.09 -11.35
CA ILE A 20 2.26 22.88 -10.71
C ILE A 20 2.61 24.00 -11.67
N THR A 21 2.16 25.21 -11.38
CA THR A 21 2.57 26.39 -12.13
C THR A 21 3.76 27.00 -11.39
N ILE A 22 4.93 26.96 -12.01
CA ILE A 22 6.11 27.64 -11.50
C ILE A 22 6.03 29.08 -12.04
N VAL A 23 5.82 30.02 -11.13
CA VAL A 23 5.77 31.43 -11.43
C VAL A 23 7.08 32.06 -10.98
N ASN A 24 7.75 32.79 -11.87
CA ASN A 24 8.90 33.59 -11.50
C ASN A 24 8.45 34.72 -10.59
N GLU A 25 8.92 34.75 -9.35
CA GLU A 25 8.52 35.75 -8.34
C GLU A 25 8.91 37.20 -8.74
N GLY A 26 9.82 37.38 -9.70
CA GLY A 26 10.26 38.69 -10.14
C GLY A 26 9.50 39.25 -11.35
N THR A 27 9.04 38.41 -12.27
CA THR A 27 8.39 38.83 -13.52
C THR A 27 6.92 38.45 -13.59
N GLY A 28 6.43 37.52 -12.79
CA GLY A 28 5.08 36.97 -12.86
C GLY A 28 4.85 36.08 -14.10
N GLU A 29 5.90 35.75 -14.86
CA GLU A 29 5.80 34.90 -16.04
C GLU A 29 5.79 33.42 -15.66
N ILE A 30 5.02 32.61 -16.39
CA ILE A 30 4.99 31.14 -16.24
C ILE A 30 6.25 30.60 -16.90
N GLU A 31 7.21 30.14 -16.11
CA GLU A 31 8.51 29.66 -16.62
C GLU A 31 8.44 28.31 -17.35
N ALA A 32 7.58 27.42 -16.93
CA ALA A 32 7.30 26.16 -17.63
C ALA A 32 6.05 25.46 -17.08
N GLN A 33 5.35 24.72 -17.91
CA GLN A 33 4.49 23.64 -17.46
C GLN A 33 5.34 22.36 -17.44
N PRO A 34 5.35 21.61 -16.33
CA PRO A 34 6.05 20.33 -16.29
C PRO A 34 5.52 19.43 -17.40
N ASP A 35 6.41 18.79 -18.11
CA ASP A 35 6.00 17.88 -19.17
C ASP A 35 5.25 16.66 -18.57
N LYS A 36 4.56 15.92 -19.44
CA LYS A 36 3.79 14.74 -19.03
C LYS A 36 4.67 13.67 -18.37
N ALA A 37 5.96 13.63 -18.67
CA ALA A 37 6.93 12.70 -18.10
C ALA A 37 7.35 13.13 -16.68
N GLU A 38 7.42 14.43 -16.39
CA GLU A 38 7.65 14.93 -15.02
C GLU A 38 6.43 14.71 -14.14
N LEU A 39 5.22 14.94 -14.68
CA LEU A 39 3.97 14.64 -13.96
C LEU A 39 3.83 13.15 -13.64
N GLN A 40 4.32 12.26 -14.51
CA GLN A 40 4.35 10.82 -14.25
C GLN A 40 5.32 10.42 -13.12
N LYS A 41 6.40 11.18 -12.89
CA LYS A 41 7.31 10.95 -11.75
C LYS A 41 6.66 11.28 -10.40
N VAL A 42 5.58 12.02 -10.43
CA VAL A 42 4.87 12.51 -9.25
C VAL A 42 3.56 11.75 -9.01
N ALA A 43 3.16 10.91 -9.95
CA ALA A 43 2.00 10.05 -9.79
C ALA A 43 2.17 9.10 -8.59
N PRO A 44 1.14 8.89 -7.78
CA PRO A 44 1.23 7.97 -6.66
C PRO A 44 1.57 6.56 -7.16
N PHE A 45 2.55 5.93 -6.55
CA PHE A 45 2.80 4.52 -6.79
C PHE A 45 1.65 3.71 -6.17
N SER A 46 1.07 2.82 -6.97
CA SER A 46 -0.04 1.97 -6.54
C SER A 46 0.30 0.50 -6.72
N ALA A 47 -0.16 -0.30 -5.79
CA ALA A 47 -0.03 -1.74 -5.80
C ALA A 47 -1.29 -2.39 -5.22
N LYS A 48 -1.49 -3.65 -5.56
CA LYS A 48 -2.56 -4.49 -5.04
C LYS A 48 -1.99 -5.80 -4.54
N CYS A 49 -2.53 -6.29 -3.44
CA CYS A 49 -2.31 -7.62 -2.92
C CYS A 49 -3.65 -8.33 -2.86
N GLU A 50 -3.86 -9.36 -3.68
CA GLU A 50 -5.12 -10.07 -3.81
C GLU A 50 -4.98 -11.48 -3.24
N PHE A 51 -5.81 -11.80 -2.24
CA PHE A 51 -5.81 -13.11 -1.59
C PHE A 51 -6.57 -14.12 -2.42
N ASP A 52 -5.98 -15.30 -2.57
CA ASP A 52 -6.54 -16.38 -3.40
C ASP A 52 -7.94 -16.81 -2.94
N GLY A 53 -8.73 -17.34 -3.88
CA GLY A 53 -10.07 -17.86 -3.62
C GLY A 53 -11.11 -16.76 -3.33
N GLY A 54 -10.88 -15.54 -3.77
CA GLY A 54 -11.82 -14.43 -3.57
C GLY A 54 -11.89 -13.96 -2.13
N LYS A 55 -10.85 -14.18 -1.35
CA LYS A 55 -10.80 -13.78 0.07
C LYS A 55 -10.53 -12.30 0.29
N GLY A 56 -10.56 -11.51 -0.77
CA GLY A 56 -10.41 -10.06 -0.69
C GLY A 56 -9.07 -9.56 -1.19
N TYR A 57 -8.84 -8.29 -0.96
CA TYR A 57 -7.64 -7.60 -1.44
C TYR A 57 -7.26 -6.43 -0.54
N VAL A 58 -6.01 -6.01 -0.67
CA VAL A 58 -5.50 -4.78 -0.07
C VAL A 58 -4.88 -3.93 -1.17
N PHE A 59 -5.40 -2.73 -1.34
CA PHE A 59 -4.75 -1.68 -2.13
C PHE A 59 -3.69 -0.98 -1.30
N ILE A 60 -2.60 -0.62 -1.96
CA ILE A 60 -1.47 0.06 -1.37
C ILE A 60 -1.18 1.27 -2.24
N ARG A 61 -1.14 2.46 -1.64
CA ARG A 61 -0.87 3.71 -2.34
C ARG A 61 0.19 4.50 -1.61
N GLU A 62 1.33 4.70 -2.24
CA GLU A 62 2.36 5.61 -1.74
C GLU A 62 2.02 7.03 -2.17
N LYS A 63 2.00 7.94 -1.20
CA LYS A 63 1.80 9.38 -1.40
C LYS A 63 3.14 10.09 -1.24
N PRO A 64 3.87 10.36 -2.33
CA PRO A 64 5.22 10.93 -2.25
C PRO A 64 5.29 12.24 -1.47
N TYR A 65 4.31 13.12 -1.67
CA TYR A 65 4.26 14.42 -1.00
C TYR A 65 3.90 14.36 0.49
N ALA A 66 3.12 13.35 0.89
CA ALA A 66 2.77 13.15 2.29
C ALA A 66 3.77 12.26 3.02
N PHE A 67 4.78 11.73 2.30
CA PHE A 67 5.76 10.76 2.83
C PHE A 67 5.10 9.58 3.54
N THR A 68 3.94 9.14 3.06
CA THR A 68 3.15 8.07 3.67
C THR A 68 2.68 7.07 2.63
N THR A 69 2.54 5.82 3.05
CA THR A 69 1.90 4.77 2.29
C THR A 69 0.62 4.35 3.02
N GLU A 70 -0.48 4.40 2.29
CA GLU A 70 -1.79 3.97 2.75
C GLU A 70 -2.09 2.58 2.24
N MET A 71 -2.70 1.76 3.09
CA MET A 71 -3.18 0.41 2.76
C MET A 71 -4.64 0.32 3.17
N PHE A 72 -5.50 -0.11 2.26
CA PHE A 72 -6.93 -0.22 2.52
C PHE A 72 -7.55 -1.36 1.71
N GLY A 73 -8.52 -2.03 2.31
CA GLY A 73 -9.18 -3.15 1.67
C GLY A 73 -10.01 -3.98 2.65
N GLU A 74 -10.45 -5.13 2.19
CA GLU A 74 -11.19 -6.11 3.00
C GLU A 74 -10.56 -7.49 2.82
N ILE A 75 -10.45 -8.22 3.93
CA ILE A 75 -9.99 -9.62 3.97
C ILE A 75 -11.14 -10.44 4.55
N SER A 76 -11.45 -11.57 3.92
CA SER A 76 -12.50 -12.48 4.36
C SER A 76 -11.98 -13.90 4.60
N GLY A 77 -12.77 -14.69 5.34
CA GLY A 77 -12.42 -16.08 5.67
C GLY A 77 -11.46 -16.21 6.85
N LEU A 78 -11.41 -15.19 7.72
CA LEU A 78 -10.68 -15.21 8.98
C LEU A 78 -11.61 -15.67 10.12
N THR A 79 -11.04 -16.25 11.17
CA THR A 79 -11.75 -16.43 12.46
C THR A 79 -11.99 -15.05 13.10
N ASP A 80 -12.97 -14.96 13.99
CA ASP A 80 -13.20 -13.71 14.72
C ASP A 80 -12.06 -13.47 15.71
N GLY A 81 -11.59 -12.22 15.78
CA GLY A 81 -10.50 -11.83 16.66
C GLY A 81 -9.42 -10.98 15.97
N LEU A 82 -8.29 -10.87 16.62
CA LEU A 82 -7.14 -10.14 16.14
C LEU A 82 -6.17 -11.08 15.40
N HIS A 83 -5.75 -10.68 14.23
CA HIS A 83 -4.80 -11.40 13.38
C HIS A 83 -3.59 -10.54 13.11
N GLY A 84 -2.39 -11.06 13.30
CA GLY A 84 -1.14 -10.41 12.92
C GLY A 84 -1.13 -10.16 11.40
N PHE A 85 -0.67 -8.99 10.98
CA PHE A 85 -0.65 -8.59 9.60
C PHE A 85 0.72 -8.02 9.25
N HIS A 86 1.45 -8.74 8.39
CA HIS A 86 2.86 -8.45 8.17
C HIS A 86 3.23 -8.53 6.69
N ILE A 87 4.29 -7.81 6.32
CA ILE A 87 4.98 -7.99 5.05
C ILE A 87 6.22 -8.84 5.29
N HIS A 88 6.37 -9.88 4.48
CA HIS A 88 7.49 -10.83 4.51
C HIS A 88 8.50 -10.52 3.40
N GLU A 89 9.73 -11.04 3.54
CA GLU A 89 10.86 -10.69 2.68
C GLU A 89 10.74 -11.14 1.23
N LYS A 90 10.00 -12.23 0.97
CA LYS A 90 9.82 -12.83 -0.36
C LYS A 90 8.37 -12.76 -0.81
N GLY A 91 8.14 -12.87 -2.11
CA GLY A 91 6.80 -12.92 -2.70
C GLY A 91 6.41 -14.31 -3.16
N GLU A 92 7.04 -15.36 -2.65
CA GLU A 92 6.67 -16.74 -2.85
C GLU A 92 5.59 -17.13 -1.84
N LEU A 93 4.50 -17.76 -2.34
CA LEU A 93 3.30 -18.03 -1.54
C LEU A 93 3.10 -19.53 -1.27
N GLY A 94 4.08 -20.37 -1.61
CA GLY A 94 4.01 -21.81 -1.43
C GLY A 94 4.01 -22.27 0.03
N ASN A 95 3.80 -23.57 0.23
CA ASN A 95 3.86 -24.24 1.54
C ASN A 95 3.03 -23.56 2.63
N GLY A 96 1.78 -23.13 2.30
CA GLY A 96 0.95 -22.43 3.28
C GLY A 96 1.53 -21.07 3.70
N CYS A 97 2.11 -20.35 2.74
CA CYS A 97 2.79 -19.07 2.91
C CYS A 97 4.19 -19.13 3.56
N GLU A 98 4.72 -20.32 3.88
CA GLU A 98 6.05 -20.45 4.50
C GLU A 98 7.18 -20.01 3.56
N ASP A 99 7.00 -20.15 2.24
CA ASP A 99 7.98 -19.75 1.24
C ASP A 99 8.17 -18.21 1.17
N ALA A 100 7.28 -17.43 1.80
CA ALA A 100 7.43 -15.99 1.94
C ALA A 100 8.64 -15.59 2.81
N GLY A 101 9.26 -16.54 3.50
CA GLY A 101 10.43 -16.31 4.33
C GLY A 101 10.11 -15.60 5.64
N ASP A 102 11.09 -14.87 6.19
CA ASP A 102 10.95 -14.13 7.42
C ASP A 102 10.26 -12.77 7.22
N GLY A 103 9.95 -12.09 8.31
CA GLY A 103 9.41 -10.74 8.24
C GLY A 103 10.39 -9.78 7.58
N PHE A 104 9.87 -8.85 6.79
CA PHE A 104 10.70 -7.88 6.07
C PHE A 104 11.39 -6.91 7.03
N LEU A 105 12.71 -6.94 7.05
CA LEU A 105 13.57 -6.07 7.85
C LEU A 105 14.23 -5.00 6.99
N ASP A 106 14.58 -3.88 7.59
CA ASP A 106 15.45 -2.88 6.95
C ASP A 106 16.95 -3.28 7.07
N GLU A 107 17.80 -2.45 6.50
CA GLU A 107 19.27 -2.63 6.55
C GLU A 107 19.87 -2.60 7.96
N ASN A 108 19.14 -2.08 8.94
CA ASN A 108 19.55 -2.03 10.35
C ASN A 108 18.92 -3.15 11.19
N GLY A 109 18.14 -4.04 10.57
CA GLY A 109 17.42 -5.12 11.23
C GLY A 109 16.12 -4.69 11.91
N ALA A 110 15.61 -3.48 11.64
CA ALA A 110 14.29 -3.07 12.14
C ALA A 110 13.19 -3.73 11.33
N TYR A 111 12.15 -4.21 12.00
CA TYR A 111 11.03 -4.91 11.37
C TYR A 111 10.09 -3.95 10.63
N LEU A 112 10.46 -3.58 9.41
CA LEU A 112 9.64 -2.74 8.54
C LEU A 112 8.30 -3.39 8.17
N GLY A 113 8.29 -4.70 8.00
CA GLY A 113 7.10 -5.47 7.61
C GLY A 113 6.00 -5.51 8.66
N ASN A 114 6.21 -5.01 9.86
CA ASN A 114 5.20 -5.03 10.91
C ASN A 114 4.10 -3.99 10.65
N LEU A 115 2.95 -4.44 10.17
CA LEU A 115 1.78 -3.59 9.95
C LEU A 115 0.86 -3.53 11.18
N GLY A 116 1.11 -4.37 12.20
CA GLY A 116 0.28 -4.53 13.38
C GLY A 116 -0.68 -5.70 13.26
N SER A 117 -1.94 -5.48 13.66
CA SER A 117 -2.98 -6.51 13.60
C SER A 117 -4.23 -5.96 12.92
N VAL A 118 -4.99 -6.85 12.28
CA VAL A 118 -6.33 -6.57 11.77
C VAL A 118 -7.37 -7.28 12.65
N SER A 119 -8.50 -6.63 12.87
CA SER A 119 -9.61 -7.20 13.64
C SER A 119 -10.64 -7.80 12.69
N SER A 120 -10.92 -9.07 12.86
CA SER A 120 -11.97 -9.78 12.13
C SER A 120 -13.24 -9.91 12.98
N SER A 121 -14.37 -9.70 12.34
CA SER A 121 -15.70 -9.96 12.89
C SER A 121 -16.60 -10.53 11.80
N ASN A 122 -17.34 -11.59 12.13
CA ASN A 122 -18.13 -12.35 11.16
C ASN A 122 -17.33 -12.79 9.93
N GLY A 123 -16.08 -13.19 10.15
CA GLY A 123 -15.19 -13.69 9.13
C GLY A 123 -14.58 -12.62 8.22
N LYS A 124 -14.71 -11.33 8.54
CA LYS A 124 -14.22 -10.20 7.73
C LYS A 124 -13.40 -9.23 8.55
N ALA A 125 -12.31 -8.74 7.95
CA ALA A 125 -11.48 -7.69 8.50
C ALA A 125 -11.35 -6.53 7.51
N LEU A 126 -11.56 -5.31 7.97
CA LEU A 126 -11.26 -4.10 7.21
C LEU A 126 -9.81 -3.68 7.47
N VAL A 127 -9.08 -3.48 6.40
CA VAL A 127 -7.71 -2.95 6.45
C VAL A 127 -7.76 -1.44 6.23
N LYS A 128 -7.22 -0.70 7.19
CA LYS A 128 -6.99 0.74 7.09
C LYS A 128 -5.73 1.10 7.84
N ILE A 129 -4.61 1.14 7.14
CA ILE A 129 -3.28 1.31 7.71
C ILE A 129 -2.57 2.45 6.99
N GLN A 130 -1.83 3.25 7.74
CA GLN A 130 -0.97 4.30 7.21
C GLN A 130 0.42 4.16 7.85
N LYS A 131 1.46 4.09 7.00
CA LYS A 131 2.85 3.94 7.44
C LYS A 131 3.75 4.88 6.65
N ARG A 132 4.78 5.43 7.30
CA ARG A 132 5.80 6.28 6.65
C ARG A 132 6.98 5.46 6.15
N GLU A 133 7.28 4.37 6.83
CA GLU A 133 8.43 3.52 6.60
C GLU A 133 8.27 2.61 5.38
N ILE A 134 7.01 2.27 5.04
CA ILE A 134 6.67 1.42 3.89
C ILE A 134 6.74 2.23 2.61
N LYS A 135 7.43 1.69 1.60
CA LYS A 135 7.58 2.30 0.28
C LYS A 135 7.24 1.30 -0.83
N LEU A 136 6.62 1.80 -1.89
CA LEU A 136 6.49 1.10 -3.17
C LEU A 136 7.61 1.52 -4.13
N SER A 137 8.05 2.77 -4.00
CA SER A 137 9.13 3.37 -4.79
C SER A 137 10.51 3.07 -4.21
N GLY A 138 11.54 3.35 -5.00
CA GLY A 138 12.92 3.19 -4.57
C GLY A 138 13.53 1.84 -4.96
N PRO A 139 14.73 1.56 -4.48
CA PRO A 139 15.43 0.32 -4.77
C PRO A 139 14.73 -0.89 -4.16
N GLU A 140 14.94 -2.07 -4.75
CA GLU A 140 14.21 -3.30 -4.45
C GLU A 140 14.33 -3.70 -2.96
N GLU A 141 15.49 -3.50 -2.37
CA GLU A 141 15.76 -3.83 -0.96
C GLU A 141 14.95 -2.97 0.02
N LYS A 142 14.44 -1.81 -0.42
CA LYS A 142 13.61 -0.89 0.40
C LYS A 142 12.14 -0.89 0.02
N SER A 143 11.82 -1.45 -1.14
CA SER A 143 10.45 -1.52 -1.66
C SER A 143 9.73 -2.75 -1.14
N VAL A 144 8.42 -2.62 -0.90
CA VAL A 144 7.56 -3.76 -0.59
C VAL A 144 6.93 -4.40 -1.83
N LEU A 145 7.20 -3.88 -3.03
CA LEU A 145 6.79 -4.52 -4.27
C LEU A 145 7.40 -5.92 -4.40
N ASN A 146 6.62 -6.82 -4.96
CA ASN A 146 6.96 -8.23 -5.14
C ASN A 146 7.15 -9.04 -3.85
N ARG A 147 6.95 -8.47 -2.67
CA ARG A 147 6.95 -9.15 -1.37
C ARG A 147 5.57 -9.73 -1.06
N ALA A 148 5.47 -10.58 -0.05
CA ALA A 148 4.20 -11.12 0.41
C ALA A 148 3.63 -10.32 1.57
N MET A 149 2.32 -10.08 1.54
CA MET A 149 1.52 -9.76 2.70
C MET A 149 1.02 -11.04 3.31
N VAL A 150 1.19 -11.22 4.61
CA VAL A 150 0.81 -12.43 5.35
C VAL A 150 -0.10 -12.07 6.51
N VAL A 151 -1.20 -12.82 6.63
CA VAL A 151 -2.09 -12.79 7.79
C VAL A 151 -1.75 -13.96 8.67
N HIS A 152 -1.60 -13.72 9.97
CA HIS A 152 -1.27 -14.73 10.97
C HIS A 152 -2.47 -15.06 11.86
N GLU A 153 -2.44 -16.22 12.50
CA GLU A 153 -3.49 -16.63 13.42
C GLU A 153 -3.49 -15.78 14.69
N ASP A 154 -2.30 -15.53 15.24
CA ASP A 154 -2.13 -14.73 16.46
C ASP A 154 -1.83 -13.27 16.12
N PRO A 155 -2.22 -12.32 16.99
CA PRO A 155 -2.04 -10.89 16.72
C PRO A 155 -0.59 -10.43 16.59
N THR A 156 0.36 -11.18 17.14
CA THR A 156 1.81 -10.88 17.08
C THR A 156 2.58 -11.72 16.10
N GLY A 157 1.93 -12.69 15.43
CA GLY A 157 2.56 -13.64 14.50
C GLY A 157 1.96 -15.04 14.62
N GLY A 158 2.81 -16.06 14.73
CA GLY A 158 2.36 -17.46 14.79
C GLY A 158 2.03 -18.06 13.42
N PRO A 159 1.17 -19.08 13.36
CA PRO A 159 0.81 -19.74 12.11
C PRO A 159 0.29 -18.78 11.05
N ARG A 160 0.66 -19.03 9.80
CA ARG A 160 0.23 -18.21 8.65
C ARG A 160 -1.11 -18.72 8.14
N VAL A 161 -2.10 -17.85 8.07
CA VAL A 161 -3.47 -18.19 7.68
C VAL A 161 -3.68 -18.01 6.18
N MET A 162 -3.16 -16.92 5.64
CA MET A 162 -3.23 -16.61 4.22
C MET A 162 -2.20 -15.57 3.83
N CYS A 163 -1.87 -15.51 2.56
CA CYS A 163 -0.94 -14.54 2.02
C CYS A 163 -1.30 -14.14 0.58
N CYS A 164 -0.75 -13.02 0.16
CA CYS A 164 -0.85 -12.53 -1.21
C CYS A 164 0.44 -11.82 -1.62
N LYS A 165 0.74 -11.79 -2.91
CA LYS A 165 1.88 -11.06 -3.46
C LYS A 165 1.50 -9.62 -3.78
N ILE A 166 2.29 -8.67 -3.33
CA ILE A 166 2.14 -7.25 -3.64
C ILE A 166 2.58 -7.01 -5.09
N LYS A 167 1.64 -6.72 -5.97
CA LYS A 167 1.87 -6.47 -7.39
C LYS A 167 1.62 -5.01 -7.70
N LYS A 168 2.50 -4.42 -8.53
CA LYS A 168 2.29 -3.06 -9.03
C LYS A 168 0.99 -3.00 -9.83
N GLU A 169 0.16 -2.02 -9.53
CA GLU A 169 -0.99 -1.66 -10.35
C GLU A 169 -0.59 -0.62 -11.39
N GLY A 170 -1.04 -0.82 -12.64
CA GLY A 170 -0.94 0.19 -13.68
C GLY A 170 -1.95 1.32 -13.44
N LEU A 171 -1.63 2.52 -13.87
CA LEU A 171 -2.54 3.69 -13.81
C LEU A 171 -3.80 3.52 -14.68
N GLU A 172 -3.93 2.40 -15.39
CA GLU A 172 -5.01 2.14 -16.36
C GLU A 172 -6.30 1.62 -15.73
N ASN A 173 -6.29 1.33 -14.41
CA ASN A 173 -7.40 0.71 -13.70
C ASN A 173 -8.02 1.59 -12.59
N PHE A 174 -7.84 2.92 -12.68
CA PHE A 174 -8.44 3.88 -11.75
C PHE A 174 -9.27 4.93 -12.48
#